data_ab991ee066f76eea824a9359ae69777c
#
_entry.id   ab991ee066f76eea824a9359ae69777c
#
_cell.length_a   1.000
_cell.length_b   1.000
_cell.length_c   1.000
_cell.angle_alpha   90.00
_cell.angle_beta   90.00
_cell.angle_gamma   90.00
#
_symmetry.space_group_name_H-M   'P 1'
#
loop_
_entity.id
_entity.type
_entity.pdbx_description
1 polymer ?
#
loop_
_entity_poly.entity_id
_entity_poly.type
_entity_poly.pdbx_seq_one_letter_code
_entity_poly.pdbx_strand_id
1 'polypeptide(L)'
;INASPLFVRNARIVSPLNPAIQTRLTLAKRLALVSCPQIVGEHGFDIPLTQSSTLAVSGQLIKNGQMGAGNLIGTLKTHWNPRFYSEINASLLQPQTLTVRGQYMVDPNLIFNWIIASQSWSVPPTVQLVWSQRLSSKSSLTGFAQVKTGAYTVGSWGADENGEPLTDDMSALVVGVTKPHEDGTEWTCHYQFTNDLSIHYEWSMKVLSGMRVKSGVSCGLLSGLAAYSNSERRVTENIRVLLGIKCGTSSGISLKIRVTRLGQRIVFPIVLSPKFRVDLAIGAAIL
;
A
#
# COMPACT_ATOMS: atom_id res chain seq x y z
N ILE A 1 8.10 11.12 27.57
CA ILE A 1 7.04 11.40 26.58
C ILE A 1 7.70 12.14 25.42
N ASN A 2 8.04 11.44 24.34
CA ASN A 2 8.56 12.08 23.13
C ASN A 2 7.36 12.46 22.26
N ALA A 3 6.90 13.71 22.37
CA ALA A 3 5.91 14.26 21.47
C ALA A 3 6.56 14.49 20.10
N SER A 4 6.16 13.76 19.09
CA SER A 4 6.56 14.04 17.72
C SER A 4 5.85 15.31 17.22
N PRO A 5 6.53 16.20 16.50
CA PRO A 5 5.91 17.42 15.98
C PRO A 5 4.76 17.10 15.02
N LEU A 6 3.82 18.00 14.88
CA LEU A 6 2.62 17.88 14.06
C LEU A 6 3.04 17.71 12.58
N PHE A 7 2.82 16.52 12.03
CA PHE A 7 3.18 16.20 10.65
C PHE A 7 1.95 15.80 9.85
N VAL A 8 1.79 16.40 8.69
CA VAL A 8 0.87 15.90 7.66
C VAL A 8 1.52 14.67 7.04
N ARG A 9 1.17 13.46 7.53
CA ARG A 9 1.79 12.20 7.10
C ARG A 9 1.36 11.76 5.71
N ASN A 10 0.14 12.08 5.29
CA ASN A 10 -0.40 11.67 4.01
C ASN A 10 -1.33 12.74 3.43
N ALA A 11 -0.83 13.57 2.54
CA ALA A 11 -1.69 14.33 1.64
C ALA A 11 -1.82 13.53 0.33
N ARG A 12 -3.00 13.01 0.03
CA ARG A 12 -3.30 12.32 -1.23
C ARG A 12 -4.14 13.25 -2.09
N ILE A 13 -3.52 13.77 -3.14
CA ILE A 13 -4.23 14.53 -4.15
C ILE A 13 -4.73 13.52 -5.18
N VAL A 14 -6.03 13.31 -5.23
CA VAL A 14 -6.70 12.44 -6.21
C VAL A 14 -7.46 13.37 -7.13
N SER A 15 -7.19 13.34 -8.42
CA SER A 15 -7.98 14.09 -9.41
C SER A 15 -9.29 13.35 -9.67
N PRO A 16 -10.46 13.94 -9.39
CA PRO A 16 -11.76 13.32 -9.64
C PRO A 16 -12.21 13.42 -11.12
N LEU A 17 -11.29 13.70 -12.03
CA LEU A 17 -11.64 13.96 -13.44
C LEU A 17 -12.21 12.73 -14.11
N ASN A 18 -13.45 12.87 -14.58
CA ASN A 18 -14.11 11.91 -15.44
C ASN A 18 -13.24 11.69 -16.70
N PRO A 19 -12.86 10.44 -17.03
CA PRO A 19 -11.98 10.13 -18.15
C PRO A 19 -12.48 10.65 -19.51
N ALA A 20 -13.79 10.83 -19.67
CA ALA A 20 -14.37 11.42 -20.90
C ALA A 20 -14.05 12.91 -21.10
N ILE A 21 -13.81 13.66 -20.03
CA ILE A 21 -13.49 15.09 -20.07
C ILE A 21 -11.99 15.31 -20.28
N GLN A 22 -11.16 14.38 -19.83
CA GLN A 22 -9.69 14.50 -19.87
C GLN A 22 -9.11 14.51 -21.29
N THR A 23 -9.80 13.92 -22.27
CA THR A 23 -9.28 13.81 -23.64
C THR A 23 -9.33 15.12 -24.44
N ARG A 24 -10.08 16.13 -23.99
CA ARG A 24 -10.31 17.41 -24.71
C ARG A 24 -9.63 18.63 -24.08
N LEU A 25 -9.04 18.49 -22.90
CA LEU A 25 -8.44 19.62 -22.19
C LEU A 25 -6.94 19.74 -22.45
N THR A 26 -6.44 20.96 -22.65
CA THR A 26 -4.99 21.24 -22.68
C THR A 26 -4.36 20.96 -21.33
N LEU A 27 -3.04 20.68 -21.32
CA LEU A 27 -2.30 20.35 -20.07
C LEU A 27 -2.50 21.40 -18.97
N ALA A 28 -2.51 22.69 -19.34
CA ALA A 28 -2.73 23.79 -18.40
C ALA A 28 -4.14 23.74 -17.77
N LYS A 29 -5.19 23.45 -18.56
CA LYS A 29 -6.55 23.29 -18.05
C LYS A 29 -6.71 22.04 -17.21
N ARG A 30 -5.97 20.97 -17.52
CA ARG A 30 -5.94 19.75 -16.70
C ARG A 30 -5.29 19.98 -15.34
N LEU A 31 -4.22 20.76 -15.29
CA LEU A 31 -3.55 21.14 -14.02
C LEU A 31 -4.43 22.06 -13.16
N ALA A 32 -5.20 22.97 -13.79
CA ALA A 32 -6.14 23.85 -13.08
C ALA A 32 -7.32 23.08 -12.44
N LEU A 33 -7.63 21.87 -12.94
CA LEU A 33 -8.67 20.99 -12.40
C LEU A 33 -8.14 20.00 -11.35
N VAL A 34 -6.86 20.06 -10.99
CA VAL A 34 -6.29 19.26 -9.91
C VAL A 34 -6.88 19.77 -8.60
N SER A 35 -7.84 19.06 -8.07
CA SER A 35 -8.36 19.29 -6.74
C SER A 35 -7.57 18.47 -5.73
N CYS A 36 -7.45 18.94 -4.50
CA CYS A 36 -6.90 18.20 -3.39
C CYS A 36 -8.08 17.59 -2.61
N PRO A 37 -8.60 16.39 -3.01
CA PRO A 37 -9.85 15.87 -2.49
C PRO A 37 -9.67 15.33 -1.08
N GLN A 38 -8.46 14.90 -0.70
CA GLN A 38 -8.21 14.31 0.59
C GLN A 38 -6.89 14.82 1.18
N ILE A 39 -6.98 15.42 2.37
CA ILE A 39 -5.83 15.77 3.20
C ILE A 39 -5.93 14.93 4.47
N VAL A 40 -4.88 14.19 4.78
CA VAL A 40 -4.77 13.42 6.01
C VAL A 40 -3.63 14.00 6.83
N GLY A 41 -3.96 14.54 8.00
CA GLY A 41 -3.00 14.96 9.03
C GLY A 41 -2.99 13.94 10.16
N GLU A 42 -1.83 13.52 10.61
CA GLU A 42 -1.67 12.63 11.74
C GLU A 42 -0.67 13.23 12.73
N HIS A 43 -1.04 13.25 13.99
CA HIS A 43 -0.20 13.65 15.10
C HIS A 43 -0.31 12.62 16.22
N GLY A 44 0.80 12.19 16.76
CA GLY A 44 0.80 11.17 17.78
C GLY A 44 2.01 11.25 18.71
N PHE A 45 1.92 10.45 19.76
CA PHE A 45 2.99 10.26 20.73
C PHE A 45 3.06 8.80 21.14
N ASP A 46 4.27 8.35 21.49
CA ASP A 46 4.54 7.00 21.95
C ASP A 46 4.81 7.01 23.45
N ILE A 47 4.16 6.11 24.18
CA ILE A 47 4.31 5.90 25.62
C ILE A 47 4.92 4.52 25.81
N PRO A 48 6.16 4.38 26.30
CA PRO A 48 6.69 3.09 26.71
C PRO A 48 5.95 2.65 27.98
N LEU A 49 5.21 1.53 27.89
CA LEU A 49 4.52 0.95 29.05
C LEU A 49 5.45 0.03 29.84
N THR A 50 6.23 -0.77 29.10
CA THR A 50 7.25 -1.67 29.63
C THR A 50 8.46 -1.68 28.70
N GLN A 51 9.51 -2.44 29.04
CA GLN A 51 10.66 -2.65 28.14
C GLN A 51 10.26 -3.33 26.83
N SER A 52 9.18 -4.11 26.85
CA SER A 52 8.71 -4.88 25.69
C SER A 52 7.43 -4.35 25.05
N SER A 53 6.76 -3.37 25.67
CA SER A 53 5.47 -2.87 25.20
C SER A 53 5.45 -1.36 25.08
N THR A 54 4.94 -0.87 23.95
CA THR A 54 4.78 0.56 23.66
C THR A 54 3.34 0.84 23.22
N LEU A 55 2.72 1.83 23.83
CA LEU A 55 1.43 2.37 23.43
C LEU A 55 1.67 3.64 22.61
N ALA A 56 1.26 3.65 21.37
CA ALA A 56 1.20 4.84 20.54
C ALA A 56 -0.25 5.33 20.45
N VAL A 57 -0.44 6.63 20.65
CA VAL A 57 -1.75 7.28 20.47
C VAL A 57 -1.59 8.34 19.42
N SER A 58 -2.41 8.29 18.39
CA SER A 58 -2.38 9.27 17.30
C SER A 58 -3.77 9.79 16.98
N GLY A 59 -3.87 11.11 16.81
CA GLY A 59 -5.02 11.78 16.22
C GLY A 59 -4.86 11.89 14.72
N GLN A 60 -5.84 11.48 13.98
CA GLN A 60 -5.88 11.58 12.53
C GLN A 60 -7.01 12.51 12.11
N LEU A 61 -6.68 13.49 11.28
CA LEU A 61 -7.64 14.39 10.65
C LEU A 61 -7.72 14.08 9.16
N ILE A 62 -8.89 13.78 8.68
CA ILE A 62 -9.14 13.50 7.26
C ILE A 62 -10.08 14.57 6.75
N LYS A 63 -9.67 15.30 5.72
CA LYS A 63 -10.51 16.25 5.01
C LYS A 63 -10.77 15.75 3.59
N ASN A 64 -12.05 15.49 3.27
CA ASN A 64 -12.51 15.10 1.95
C ASN A 64 -13.39 16.24 1.39
N GLY A 65 -12.81 17.09 0.52
CA GLY A 65 -13.52 18.24 0.00
C GLY A 65 -13.99 19.18 1.11
N GLN A 66 -15.31 19.34 1.30
CA GLN A 66 -15.91 20.15 2.36
C GLN A 66 -16.15 19.37 3.66
N MET A 67 -16.06 18.03 3.64
CA MET A 67 -16.27 17.19 4.81
C MET A 67 -14.96 16.93 5.53
N GLY A 68 -14.96 17.09 6.84
CA GLY A 68 -13.85 16.76 7.72
C GLY A 68 -14.25 15.65 8.69
N ALA A 69 -13.37 14.67 8.89
CA ALA A 69 -13.52 13.64 9.91
C ALA A 69 -12.24 13.58 10.74
N GLY A 70 -12.40 13.42 12.04
CA GLY A 70 -11.31 13.16 12.96
C GLY A 70 -11.36 11.71 13.41
N ASN A 71 -10.21 11.10 13.62
CA ASN A 71 -10.10 9.78 14.19
C ASN A 71 -9.00 9.74 15.26
N LEU A 72 -9.22 8.97 16.30
CA LEU A 72 -8.23 8.71 17.35
C LEU A 72 -7.84 7.25 17.25
N ILE A 73 -6.55 6.99 17.05
CA ILE A 73 -6.01 5.65 16.85
C ILE A 73 -5.08 5.32 18.00
N GLY A 74 -5.38 4.23 18.69
CA GLY A 74 -4.49 3.62 19.67
C GLY A 74 -3.75 2.45 19.03
N THR A 75 -2.45 2.37 19.21
CA THR A 75 -1.60 1.27 18.75
C THR A 75 -0.82 0.70 19.91
N LEU A 76 -1.07 -0.55 20.25
CA LEU A 76 -0.29 -1.29 21.25
C LEU A 76 0.65 -2.25 20.52
N LYS A 77 1.95 -2.05 20.71
CA LYS A 77 3.02 -2.92 20.20
C LYS A 77 3.63 -3.69 21.34
N THR A 78 3.73 -5.00 21.21
CA THR A 78 4.31 -5.86 22.25
C THR A 78 5.26 -6.88 21.65
N HIS A 79 6.49 -6.90 22.15
CA HIS A 79 7.47 -7.95 21.92
C HIS A 79 7.41 -8.93 23.07
N TRP A 80 6.71 -10.04 22.89
CA TRP A 80 6.55 -11.07 23.94
C TRP A 80 7.84 -11.83 24.19
N ASN A 81 8.55 -12.12 23.10
CA ASN A 81 9.86 -12.74 23.12
C ASN A 81 10.59 -12.43 21.78
N PRO A 82 11.86 -12.81 21.60
CA PRO A 82 12.60 -12.54 20.37
C PRO A 82 11.98 -13.12 19.09
N ARG A 83 11.07 -14.10 19.24
CA ARG A 83 10.41 -14.79 18.11
C ARG A 83 8.96 -14.34 17.89
N PHE A 84 8.35 -13.68 18.87
CA PHE A 84 6.94 -13.33 18.82
C PHE A 84 6.70 -11.84 19.07
N TYR A 85 6.12 -11.19 18.07
CA TYR A 85 5.70 -9.80 18.09
C TYR A 85 4.20 -9.71 17.80
N SER A 86 3.51 -8.81 18.46
CA SER A 86 2.11 -8.47 18.18
C SER A 86 1.88 -6.97 18.21
N GLU A 87 0.94 -6.52 17.39
CA GLU A 87 0.51 -5.14 17.29
C GLU A 87 -1.01 -5.09 17.19
N ILE A 88 -1.64 -4.27 18.02
CA ILE A 88 -3.08 -4.04 18.01
C ILE A 88 -3.30 -2.56 17.69
N ASN A 89 -4.01 -2.27 16.63
CA ASN A 89 -4.43 -0.93 16.23
C ASN A 89 -5.93 -0.83 16.38
N ALA A 90 -6.41 0.10 17.17
CA ALA A 90 -7.82 0.37 17.35
C ALA A 90 -8.13 1.84 17.05
N SER A 91 -9.15 2.08 16.25
CA SER A 91 -9.74 3.38 16.00
C SER A 91 -10.90 3.59 16.96
N LEU A 92 -10.85 4.65 17.76
CA LEU A 92 -11.83 4.93 18.80
C LEU A 92 -13.02 5.75 18.29
N LEU A 93 -12.84 6.51 17.20
CA LEU A 93 -13.89 7.29 16.57
C LEU A 93 -14.36 6.60 15.28
N GLN A 94 -15.50 7.01 14.75
CA GLN A 94 -16.03 6.44 13.50
C GLN A 94 -15.18 6.83 12.28
N PRO A 95 -14.91 5.88 11.36
CA PRO A 95 -15.26 4.46 11.43
C PRO A 95 -14.40 3.71 12.44
N GLN A 96 -15.06 2.90 13.29
CA GLN A 96 -14.37 2.05 14.26
C GLN A 96 -13.71 0.89 13.53
N THR A 97 -12.39 0.87 13.54
CA THR A 97 -11.60 -0.20 12.93
C THR A 97 -10.72 -0.85 13.99
N LEU A 98 -10.59 -2.15 13.89
CA LEU A 98 -9.67 -2.93 14.71
C LEU A 98 -8.75 -3.74 13.80
N THR A 99 -7.45 -3.61 14.00
CA THR A 99 -6.47 -4.42 13.28
C THR A 99 -5.51 -5.06 14.27
N VAL A 100 -5.43 -6.37 14.24
CA VAL A 100 -4.46 -7.15 15.01
C VAL A 100 -3.46 -7.74 14.05
N ARG A 101 -2.18 -7.49 14.28
CA ARG A 101 -1.07 -8.04 13.51
C ARG A 101 -0.20 -8.85 14.43
N GLY A 102 0.36 -9.93 13.88
CA GLY A 102 1.35 -10.69 14.60
C GLY A 102 2.39 -11.25 13.67
N GLN A 103 3.56 -11.48 14.23
CA GLN A 103 4.67 -12.14 13.58
C GLN A 103 5.23 -13.21 14.51
N TYR A 104 5.39 -14.39 14.01
CA TYR A 104 6.01 -15.49 14.70
C TYR A 104 7.15 -16.08 13.87
N MET A 105 8.34 -16.11 14.44
CA MET A 105 9.51 -16.74 13.84
C MET A 105 9.57 -18.17 14.36
N VAL A 106 9.13 -19.13 13.54
CA VAL A 106 9.19 -20.56 13.86
C VAL A 106 10.65 -20.99 13.94
N ASP A 107 11.39 -20.66 12.88
CA ASP A 107 12.83 -20.86 12.74
C ASP A 107 13.47 -19.60 12.15
N PRO A 108 14.81 -19.43 12.18
CA PRO A 108 15.50 -18.32 11.53
C PRO A 108 15.19 -18.20 10.02
N ASN A 109 14.78 -19.30 9.40
CA ASN A 109 14.44 -19.39 7.99
C ASN A 109 12.95 -19.38 7.70
N LEU A 110 12.09 -19.42 8.74
CA LEU A 110 10.63 -19.55 8.60
C LEU A 110 9.91 -18.54 9.46
N ILE A 111 9.22 -17.61 8.80
CA ILE A 111 8.46 -16.53 9.43
C ILE A 111 6.99 -16.66 9.03
N PHE A 112 6.13 -16.57 10.01
CA PHE A 112 4.69 -16.54 9.84
C PHE A 112 4.15 -15.20 10.34
N ASN A 113 3.42 -14.50 9.47
CA ASN A 113 2.75 -13.24 9.81
C ASN A 113 1.25 -13.42 9.62
N TRP A 114 0.47 -12.76 10.47
CA TRP A 114 -0.98 -12.68 10.31
C TRP A 114 -1.48 -11.26 10.55
N ILE A 115 -2.57 -10.94 9.88
CA ILE A 115 -3.30 -9.69 10.04
C ILE A 115 -4.78 -10.05 10.11
N ILE A 116 -5.44 -9.61 11.18
CA ILE A 116 -6.88 -9.71 11.35
C ILE A 116 -7.37 -8.26 11.36
N ALA A 117 -8.22 -7.89 10.41
CA ALA A 117 -8.71 -6.53 10.27
C ALA A 117 -10.24 -6.51 10.24
N SER A 118 -10.83 -5.79 11.17
CA SER A 118 -12.25 -5.45 11.18
C SER A 118 -12.42 -4.01 10.74
N GLN A 119 -13.18 -3.78 9.68
CA GLN A 119 -13.47 -2.44 9.15
C GLN A 119 -14.63 -1.77 9.88
N SER A 120 -15.51 -2.56 10.47
CA SER A 120 -16.61 -2.12 11.32
C SER A 120 -17.13 -3.31 12.13
N TRP A 121 -17.86 -3.05 13.21
CA TRP A 121 -18.48 -4.11 14.01
C TRP A 121 -19.63 -4.84 13.29
N SER A 122 -20.16 -4.25 12.23
CA SER A 122 -21.21 -4.85 11.40
C SER A 122 -20.71 -5.85 10.36
N VAL A 123 -19.38 -5.93 10.15
CA VAL A 123 -18.77 -6.77 9.12
C VAL A 123 -17.80 -7.75 9.77
N PRO A 124 -17.80 -9.03 9.38
CA PRO A 124 -16.83 -10.00 9.85
C PRO A 124 -15.39 -9.58 9.53
N PRO A 125 -14.39 -9.86 10.41
CA PRO A 125 -13.03 -9.46 10.19
C PRO A 125 -12.39 -10.22 9.02
N THR A 126 -11.62 -9.53 8.19
CA THR A 126 -10.77 -10.16 7.18
C THR A 126 -9.51 -10.70 7.82
N VAL A 127 -9.08 -11.88 7.38
CA VAL A 127 -7.87 -12.55 7.85
C VAL A 127 -6.88 -12.66 6.71
N GLN A 128 -5.65 -12.24 6.94
CA GLN A 128 -4.54 -12.40 6.02
C GLN A 128 -3.43 -13.16 6.72
N LEU A 129 -2.98 -14.23 6.10
CA LEU A 129 -1.87 -15.06 6.57
C LEU A 129 -0.75 -14.97 5.55
N VAL A 130 0.46 -14.74 6.02
CA VAL A 130 1.66 -14.68 5.17
C VAL A 130 2.70 -15.62 5.74
N TRP A 131 3.15 -16.53 4.94
CA TRP A 131 4.19 -17.48 5.23
C TRP A 131 5.41 -17.18 4.37
N SER A 132 6.57 -17.04 4.97
CA SER A 132 7.83 -16.77 4.28
C SER A 132 8.89 -17.75 4.73
N GLN A 133 9.52 -18.46 3.79
CA GLN A 133 10.53 -19.46 4.05
C GLN A 133 11.76 -19.23 3.17
N ARG A 134 12.94 -19.23 3.76
CA ARG A 134 14.18 -19.27 3.02
C ARG A 134 14.38 -20.64 2.38
N LEU A 135 14.42 -20.70 1.05
CA LEU A 135 14.44 -21.95 0.29
C LEU A 135 15.85 -22.56 0.18
N SER A 136 16.90 -21.76 0.37
CA SER A 136 18.28 -22.24 0.24
C SER A 136 19.18 -21.57 1.28
N SER A 137 20.01 -22.35 1.91
CA SER A 137 21.05 -21.86 2.82
C SER A 137 22.18 -21.09 2.12
N LYS A 138 22.46 -21.43 0.85
CA LYS A 138 23.51 -20.79 0.04
C LYS A 138 23.06 -19.58 -0.74
N SER A 139 21.77 -19.49 -1.04
CA SER A 139 21.16 -18.35 -1.70
C SER A 139 20.20 -17.66 -0.77
N SER A 140 20.04 -16.34 -0.94
CA SER A 140 19.05 -15.53 -0.22
C SER A 140 17.62 -15.72 -0.75
N LEU A 141 17.37 -16.77 -1.55
CA LEU A 141 16.06 -17.04 -2.14
C LEU A 141 15.03 -17.36 -1.06
N THR A 142 13.96 -16.60 -1.03
CA THR A 142 12.86 -16.74 -0.08
C THR A 142 11.57 -17.01 -0.84
N GLY A 143 10.90 -18.11 -0.54
CA GLY A 143 9.54 -18.38 -0.98
C GLY A 143 8.55 -17.75 -0.03
N PHE A 144 7.42 -17.31 -0.54
CA PHE A 144 6.33 -16.82 0.29
C PHE A 144 4.97 -17.27 -0.27
N ALA A 145 4.04 -17.45 0.65
CA ALA A 145 2.63 -17.68 0.34
C ALA A 145 1.79 -16.75 1.22
N GLN A 146 0.80 -16.13 0.63
CA GLN A 146 -0.13 -15.24 1.30
C GLN A 146 -1.55 -15.66 0.96
N VAL A 147 -2.39 -15.78 1.97
CA VAL A 147 -3.83 -16.03 1.82
C VAL A 147 -4.56 -14.87 2.50
N LYS A 148 -5.51 -14.27 1.79
CA LYS A 148 -6.42 -13.26 2.31
C LYS A 148 -7.85 -13.75 2.12
N THR A 149 -8.66 -13.69 3.18
CA THR A 149 -10.11 -13.91 3.06
C THR A 149 -10.74 -12.71 2.37
N GLY A 150 -11.72 -12.96 1.51
CA GLY A 150 -12.58 -11.91 0.97
C GLY A 150 -13.70 -11.53 1.92
N ALA A 151 -14.69 -10.83 1.40
CA ALA A 151 -15.94 -10.56 2.06
C ALA A 151 -16.71 -11.88 2.28
N TYR A 152 -17.29 -12.04 3.46
CA TYR A 152 -18.10 -13.18 3.83
C TYR A 152 -19.14 -12.78 4.87
N THR A 153 -20.14 -13.60 5.04
CA THR A 153 -21.21 -13.40 6.01
C THR A 153 -21.26 -14.55 7.01
N VAL A 154 -21.69 -14.26 8.24
CA VAL A 154 -21.93 -15.27 9.27
C VAL A 154 -23.36 -15.11 9.75
N GLY A 155 -24.29 -15.84 9.14
CA GLY A 155 -25.71 -15.60 9.30
C GLY A 155 -26.09 -14.22 8.76
N SER A 156 -26.72 -13.38 9.60
CA SER A 156 -27.04 -11.99 9.27
C SER A 156 -25.89 -11.02 9.49
N TRP A 157 -24.79 -11.45 10.13
CA TRP A 157 -23.64 -10.58 10.35
C TRP A 157 -22.84 -10.40 9.08
N GLY A 158 -22.67 -9.16 8.65
CA GLY A 158 -21.97 -8.80 7.42
C GLY A 158 -22.80 -8.91 6.16
N ALA A 159 -24.11 -9.19 6.27
CA ALA A 159 -25.04 -9.28 5.17
C ALA A 159 -25.92 -8.02 5.05
N ASP A 160 -26.28 -7.67 3.82
CA ASP A 160 -27.33 -6.69 3.53
C ASP A 160 -28.73 -7.33 3.62
N GLU A 161 -29.77 -6.59 3.26
CA GLU A 161 -31.16 -7.06 3.24
C GLU A 161 -31.41 -8.24 2.28
N ASN A 162 -30.53 -8.42 1.28
CA ASN A 162 -30.60 -9.48 0.28
C ASN A 162 -29.73 -10.70 0.67
N GLY A 163 -28.96 -10.63 1.77
CA GLY A 163 -28.02 -11.66 2.20
C GLY A 163 -26.64 -11.58 1.54
N GLU A 164 -26.37 -10.55 0.74
CA GLU A 164 -25.08 -10.31 0.12
C GLU A 164 -24.09 -9.66 1.09
N PRO A 165 -22.77 -9.89 0.93
CA PRO A 165 -21.79 -9.27 1.79
C PRO A 165 -21.79 -7.74 1.68
N LEU A 166 -21.74 -7.04 2.82
CA LEU A 166 -21.68 -5.58 2.90
C LEU A 166 -20.37 -4.97 2.35
N THR A 167 -19.38 -5.77 2.04
CA THR A 167 -18.07 -5.31 1.50
C THR A 167 -17.73 -6.08 0.24
N ASP A 168 -17.04 -5.41 -0.69
CA ASP A 168 -16.55 -5.99 -1.96
C ASP A 168 -15.12 -6.54 -1.85
N ASP A 169 -14.65 -6.86 -0.64
CA ASP A 169 -13.31 -7.41 -0.45
C ASP A 169 -13.18 -8.78 -1.13
N MET A 170 -12.17 -8.95 -1.96
CA MET A 170 -11.93 -10.20 -2.66
C MET A 170 -10.96 -11.09 -1.89
N SER A 171 -11.21 -12.39 -1.91
CA SER A 171 -10.24 -13.40 -1.50
C SER A 171 -9.04 -13.38 -2.42
N ALA A 172 -7.86 -13.58 -1.86
CA ALA A 172 -6.62 -13.62 -2.63
C ALA A 172 -5.69 -14.72 -2.11
N LEU A 173 -5.12 -15.46 -3.04
CA LEU A 173 -3.96 -16.33 -2.81
C LEU A 173 -2.79 -15.78 -3.63
N VAL A 174 -1.69 -15.50 -2.98
CA VAL A 174 -0.45 -15.07 -3.63
C VAL A 174 0.64 -16.05 -3.28
N VAL A 175 1.34 -16.57 -4.27
CA VAL A 175 2.48 -17.45 -4.07
C VAL A 175 3.63 -16.96 -4.91
N GLY A 176 4.81 -16.84 -4.31
CA GLY A 176 5.93 -16.28 -5.03
C GLY A 176 7.28 -16.54 -4.39
N VAL A 177 8.28 -16.00 -5.06
CA VAL A 177 9.67 -16.06 -4.64
C VAL A 177 10.29 -14.67 -4.73
N THR A 178 11.16 -14.37 -3.79
CA THR A 178 11.96 -13.14 -3.75
C THR A 178 13.42 -13.52 -3.58
N LYS A 179 14.28 -12.87 -4.34
CA LYS A 179 15.73 -13.03 -4.21
C LYS A 179 16.41 -11.66 -4.11
N PRO A 180 16.85 -11.27 -2.93
CA PRO A 180 17.76 -10.15 -2.77
C PRO A 180 19.18 -10.56 -3.22
N HIS A 181 19.91 -9.62 -3.83
CA HIS A 181 21.31 -9.75 -4.19
C HIS A 181 22.17 -8.88 -3.27
N GLU A 182 23.47 -9.19 -3.19
CA GLU A 182 24.43 -8.48 -2.34
C GLU A 182 24.66 -7.03 -2.79
N ASP A 183 24.52 -6.74 -4.07
CA ASP A 183 24.58 -5.39 -4.66
C ASP A 183 23.37 -4.51 -4.31
N GLY A 184 22.39 -5.06 -3.60
CA GLY A 184 21.15 -4.39 -3.22
C GLY A 184 20.10 -4.36 -4.32
N THR A 185 20.30 -5.16 -5.39
CA THR A 185 19.22 -5.51 -6.31
C THR A 185 18.34 -6.59 -5.70
N GLU A 186 17.08 -6.59 -6.07
CA GLU A 186 16.10 -7.56 -5.58
C GLU A 186 15.12 -7.85 -6.70
N TRP A 187 14.79 -9.09 -6.92
CA TRP A 187 13.68 -9.44 -7.79
C TRP A 187 12.66 -10.29 -7.05
N THR A 188 11.40 -10.13 -7.42
CA THR A 188 10.26 -10.87 -6.92
C THR A 188 9.42 -11.33 -8.08
N CYS A 189 9.05 -12.60 -8.07
CA CYS A 189 8.09 -13.18 -9.01
C CYS A 189 6.98 -13.84 -8.20
N HIS A 190 5.73 -13.51 -8.50
CA HIS A 190 4.59 -14.14 -7.83
C HIS A 190 3.39 -14.31 -8.73
N TYR A 191 2.62 -15.33 -8.41
CA TYR A 191 1.29 -15.59 -8.95
C TYR A 191 0.27 -15.08 -7.95
N GLN A 192 -0.73 -14.39 -8.46
CA GLN A 192 -1.85 -13.92 -7.67
C GLN A 192 -3.14 -14.53 -8.22
N PHE A 193 -3.85 -15.22 -7.35
CA PHE A 193 -5.14 -15.83 -7.62
C PHE A 193 -6.19 -15.01 -6.87
N THR A 194 -6.98 -14.27 -7.62
CA THR A 194 -8.17 -13.53 -7.19
C THR A 194 -9.28 -13.88 -8.18
N ASN A 195 -10.18 -12.98 -8.46
CA ASN A 195 -11.08 -13.12 -9.62
C ASN A 195 -10.32 -13.04 -10.95
N ASP A 196 -9.09 -12.54 -10.92
CA ASP A 196 -8.15 -12.56 -12.03
C ASP A 196 -6.92 -13.38 -11.66
N LEU A 197 -6.54 -14.30 -12.53
CA LEU A 197 -5.26 -14.98 -12.42
C LEU A 197 -4.20 -14.11 -13.05
N SER A 198 -3.24 -13.65 -12.25
CA SER A 198 -2.17 -12.77 -12.71
C SER A 198 -0.79 -13.21 -12.25
N ILE A 199 0.19 -12.93 -13.09
CA ILE A 199 1.61 -13.13 -12.84
C ILE A 199 2.24 -11.76 -12.71
N HIS A 200 3.03 -11.56 -11.67
CA HIS A 200 3.76 -10.33 -11.42
C HIS A 200 5.25 -10.63 -11.34
N TYR A 201 6.03 -9.89 -12.10
CA TYR A 201 7.47 -9.88 -12.00
C TYR A 201 7.93 -8.46 -11.68
N GLU A 202 8.73 -8.32 -10.66
CA GLU A 202 9.21 -7.04 -10.16
C GLU A 202 10.71 -7.14 -9.89
N TRP A 203 11.45 -6.10 -10.26
CA TRP A 203 12.84 -5.97 -9.87
C TRP A 203 13.12 -4.58 -9.33
N SER A 204 14.03 -4.50 -8.41
CA SER A 204 14.46 -3.26 -7.78
C SER A 204 16.00 -3.23 -7.81
N MET A 205 16.56 -2.09 -8.20
CA MET A 205 18.00 -1.90 -8.25
C MET A 205 18.38 -0.54 -7.68
N LYS A 206 19.58 -0.45 -7.12
CA LYS A 206 20.23 0.81 -6.77
C LYS A 206 21.08 1.23 -7.96
N VAL A 207 20.73 2.34 -8.62
CA VAL A 207 21.43 2.81 -9.83
C VAL A 207 22.58 3.74 -9.47
N LEU A 208 22.35 4.66 -8.54
CA LEU A 208 23.32 5.65 -8.06
C LEU A 208 23.20 5.79 -6.55
N SER A 209 24.18 6.43 -5.91
CA SER A 209 24.09 6.75 -4.48
C SER A 209 22.82 7.56 -4.21
N GLY A 210 21.89 6.96 -3.46
CA GLY A 210 20.61 7.58 -3.11
C GLY A 210 19.50 7.45 -4.14
N MET A 211 19.70 6.73 -5.27
CA MET A 211 18.65 6.47 -6.28
C MET A 211 18.33 4.97 -6.34
N ARG A 212 17.06 4.64 -6.18
CA ARG A 212 16.50 3.30 -6.32
C ARG A 212 15.48 3.28 -7.44
N VAL A 213 15.62 2.34 -8.36
CA VAL A 213 14.65 2.09 -9.43
C VAL A 213 13.96 0.77 -9.13
N LYS A 214 12.64 0.78 -9.20
CA LYS A 214 11.78 -0.37 -9.00
C LYS A 214 10.85 -0.47 -10.20
N SER A 215 10.99 -1.53 -10.98
CA SER A 215 10.20 -1.75 -12.18
C SER A 215 9.54 -3.11 -12.12
N GLY A 216 8.40 -3.24 -12.76
CA GLY A 216 7.68 -4.50 -12.77
C GLY A 216 6.74 -4.61 -13.96
N VAL A 217 6.41 -5.85 -14.26
CA VAL A 217 5.46 -6.24 -15.29
C VAL A 217 4.45 -7.18 -14.66
N SER A 218 3.19 -7.00 -14.98
CA SER A 218 2.11 -7.91 -14.60
C SER A 218 1.30 -8.29 -15.84
N CYS A 219 0.89 -9.55 -15.87
CA CYS A 219 0.03 -10.12 -16.89
C CYS A 219 -1.12 -10.85 -16.20
N GLY A 220 -2.34 -10.40 -16.40
CA GLY A 220 -3.54 -11.03 -15.89
C GLY A 220 -4.48 -11.43 -17.02
N LEU A 221 -5.29 -12.47 -16.79
CA LEU A 221 -6.24 -12.98 -17.80
C LEU A 221 -7.33 -11.93 -18.11
N LEU A 222 -7.81 -11.22 -17.09
CA LEU A 222 -8.85 -10.20 -17.24
C LEU A 222 -8.26 -8.78 -17.27
N SER A 223 -7.25 -8.51 -16.44
CA SER A 223 -6.63 -7.19 -16.36
C SER A 223 -5.66 -6.88 -17.49
N GLY A 224 -5.23 -7.91 -18.25
CA GLY A 224 -4.31 -7.76 -19.37
C GLY A 224 -2.88 -7.47 -18.92
N LEU A 225 -2.10 -6.85 -19.82
CA LEU A 225 -0.69 -6.54 -19.58
C LEU A 225 -0.55 -5.15 -18.94
N ALA A 226 0.24 -5.06 -17.87
CA ALA A 226 0.63 -3.78 -17.30
C ALA A 226 2.11 -3.78 -16.94
N ALA A 227 2.76 -2.64 -17.13
CA ALA A 227 4.15 -2.41 -16.74
C ALA A 227 4.23 -1.12 -15.92
N TYR A 228 5.16 -1.08 -14.98
CA TYR A 228 5.43 0.13 -14.22
C TYR A 228 6.92 0.28 -13.95
N SER A 229 7.34 1.52 -13.80
CA SER A 229 8.68 1.86 -13.33
C SER A 229 8.59 3.02 -12.35
N ASN A 230 9.23 2.87 -11.21
CA ASN A 230 9.30 3.88 -10.16
C ASN A 230 10.77 4.18 -9.87
N SER A 231 11.16 5.42 -10.05
CA SER A 231 12.47 5.93 -9.67
C SER A 231 12.34 6.74 -8.40
N GLU A 232 13.01 6.34 -7.35
CA GLU A 232 13.05 7.08 -6.08
C GLU A 232 14.46 7.59 -5.84
N ARG A 233 14.58 8.90 -5.63
CA ARG A 233 15.85 9.57 -5.34
C ARG A 233 15.75 10.33 -4.03
N ARG A 234 16.81 10.19 -3.21
CA ARG A 234 17.03 11.03 -2.04
C ARG A 234 17.71 12.32 -2.51
N VAL A 235 16.99 13.43 -2.48
CA VAL A 235 17.51 14.74 -2.92
C VAL A 235 18.29 15.41 -1.80
N THR A 236 17.78 15.33 -0.56
CA THR A 236 18.44 15.76 0.66
C THR A 236 18.23 14.73 1.75
N GLU A 237 18.86 14.91 2.91
CA GLU A 237 18.66 13.99 4.05
C GLU A 237 17.19 13.80 4.42
N ASN A 238 16.40 14.85 4.26
CA ASN A 238 15.00 14.90 4.67
C ASN A 238 14.00 14.86 3.52
N ILE A 239 14.47 14.91 2.25
CA ILE A 239 13.59 14.95 1.08
C ILE A 239 13.86 13.76 0.17
N ARG A 240 12.81 13.02 -0.14
CA ARG A 240 12.80 11.96 -1.16
C ARG A 240 11.76 12.29 -2.21
N VAL A 241 12.12 12.11 -3.46
CA VAL A 241 11.22 12.28 -4.61
C VAL A 241 11.12 10.95 -5.33
N LEU A 242 9.90 10.53 -5.62
CA LEU A 242 9.61 9.37 -6.43
C LEU A 242 8.87 9.83 -7.69
N LEU A 243 9.38 9.41 -8.83
CA LEU A 243 8.71 9.51 -10.11
C LEU A 243 8.32 8.09 -10.55
N GLY A 244 7.03 7.87 -10.79
CA GLY A 244 6.50 6.58 -11.19
C GLY A 244 5.69 6.69 -12.46
N ILE A 245 5.86 5.74 -13.37
CA ILE A 245 5.09 5.59 -14.59
C ILE A 245 4.43 4.23 -14.55
N LYS A 246 3.14 4.17 -14.88
CA LYS A 246 2.40 2.93 -15.04
C LYS A 246 1.70 2.96 -16.40
N CYS A 247 1.88 1.91 -17.17
CA CYS A 247 1.24 1.69 -18.46
C CYS A 247 0.51 0.35 -18.41
N GLY A 248 -0.73 0.30 -18.83
CA GLY A 248 -1.48 -0.96 -18.86
C GLY A 248 -2.55 -0.94 -19.94
N THR A 249 -2.82 -2.12 -20.51
CA THR A 249 -3.82 -2.27 -21.58
C THR A 249 -5.20 -1.84 -21.13
N SER A 250 -5.59 -2.17 -19.90
CA SER A 250 -6.87 -1.78 -19.29
C SER A 250 -6.81 -0.47 -18.49
N SER A 251 -5.66 -0.14 -17.89
CA SER A 251 -5.52 1.01 -16.99
C SER A 251 -5.00 2.29 -17.66
N GLY A 252 -4.65 2.22 -18.95
CA GLY A 252 -4.07 3.36 -19.67
C GLY A 252 -2.66 3.73 -19.19
N ILE A 253 -2.33 5.02 -19.25
CA ILE A 253 -1.01 5.54 -18.90
C ILE A 253 -1.16 6.56 -17.78
N SER A 254 -0.44 6.36 -16.70
CA SER A 254 -0.44 7.26 -15.55
C SER A 254 0.98 7.58 -15.06
N LEU A 255 1.17 8.81 -14.64
CA LEU A 255 2.37 9.31 -13.99
C LEU A 255 2.08 9.54 -12.51
N LYS A 256 2.99 9.19 -11.64
CA LYS A 256 2.89 9.39 -10.20
C LYS A 256 4.12 10.15 -9.72
N ILE A 257 3.91 11.32 -9.17
CA ILE A 257 4.94 12.09 -8.49
C ILE A 257 4.68 12.01 -6.99
N ARG A 258 5.66 11.59 -6.20
CA ARG A 258 5.58 11.55 -4.75
C ARG A 258 6.75 12.30 -4.15
N VAL A 259 6.44 13.26 -3.32
CA VAL A 259 7.44 13.98 -2.52
C VAL A 259 7.25 13.59 -1.06
N THR A 260 8.32 13.19 -0.40
CA THR A 260 8.32 12.86 1.02
C THR A 260 9.33 13.74 1.72
N ARG A 261 8.91 14.47 2.75
CA ARG A 261 9.75 15.35 3.56
C ARG A 261 9.41 15.17 5.04
N LEU A 262 10.40 14.81 5.86
CA LEU A 262 10.24 14.68 7.33
C LEU A 262 8.98 13.89 7.75
N GLY A 263 8.68 12.79 7.07
CA GLY A 263 7.47 12.00 7.32
C GLY A 263 6.21 12.49 6.62
N GLN A 264 6.17 13.72 6.11
CA GLN A 264 5.09 14.21 5.25
C GLN A 264 5.20 13.57 3.87
N ARG A 265 4.08 13.17 3.32
CA ARG A 265 4.02 12.52 2.02
C ARG A 265 2.94 13.15 1.15
N ILE A 266 3.36 13.73 0.04
CA ILE A 266 2.46 14.32 -0.97
C ILE A 266 2.55 13.47 -2.22
N VAL A 267 1.41 13.06 -2.77
CA VAL A 267 1.32 12.25 -3.99
C VAL A 267 0.47 12.95 -5.02
N PHE A 268 1.01 13.13 -6.21
CA PHE A 268 0.33 13.68 -7.38
C PHE A 268 0.11 12.55 -8.40
N PRO A 269 -1.06 11.93 -8.45
CA PRO A 269 -1.41 10.99 -9.51
C PRO A 269 -1.90 11.79 -10.74
N ILE A 270 -1.23 11.62 -11.86
CA ILE A 270 -1.54 12.28 -13.13
C ILE A 270 -1.92 11.20 -14.13
N VAL A 271 -3.14 11.19 -14.63
CA VAL A 271 -3.56 10.29 -15.70
C VAL A 271 -3.26 10.97 -17.03
N LEU A 272 -2.33 10.43 -17.81
CA LEU A 272 -1.93 10.94 -19.10
C LEU A 272 -2.91 10.49 -20.19
N SER A 273 -3.33 9.22 -20.16
CA SER A 273 -4.33 8.68 -21.06
C SER A 273 -5.12 7.57 -20.39
N PRO A 274 -6.45 7.55 -20.50
CA PRO A 274 -7.28 6.44 -19.97
C PRO A 274 -7.18 5.18 -20.83
N LYS A 275 -6.70 5.30 -22.09
CA LYS A 275 -6.46 4.18 -22.99
C LYS A 275 -4.96 4.05 -23.23
N PHE A 276 -4.52 2.83 -23.45
CA PHE A 276 -3.12 2.57 -23.81
C PHE A 276 -2.79 3.18 -25.18
N ARG A 277 -1.73 3.98 -25.23
CA ARG A 277 -1.20 4.61 -26.45
C ARG A 277 0.32 4.49 -26.44
N VAL A 278 0.85 3.85 -27.46
CA VAL A 278 2.30 3.55 -27.58
C VAL A 278 3.15 4.81 -27.63
N ASP A 279 2.69 5.84 -28.35
CA ASP A 279 3.37 7.13 -28.47
C ASP A 279 3.56 7.84 -27.11
N LEU A 280 2.52 7.84 -26.28
CA LEU A 280 2.57 8.41 -24.94
C LEU A 280 3.37 7.51 -23.95
N ALA A 281 3.34 6.20 -24.14
CA ALA A 281 4.12 5.27 -23.31
C ALA A 281 5.62 5.47 -23.53
N ILE A 282 6.05 5.62 -24.79
CA ILE A 282 7.46 5.92 -25.14
C ILE A 282 7.87 7.30 -24.60
N GLY A 283 7.05 8.34 -24.84
CA GLY A 283 7.32 9.69 -24.34
C GLY A 283 7.43 9.74 -22.80
N ALA A 284 6.60 8.98 -22.09
CA ALA A 284 6.64 8.91 -20.65
C ALA A 284 7.86 8.10 -20.11
N ALA A 285 8.40 7.17 -20.89
CA ALA A 285 9.59 6.38 -20.51
C ALA A 285 10.90 7.16 -20.70
N ILE A 286 10.90 8.23 -21.51
CA ILE A 286 12.07 9.09 -21.78
C ILE A 286 12.19 10.20 -20.71
N LEU A 287 11.09 10.58 -20.03
CA LEU A 287 11.08 11.53 -18.92
C LEU A 287 11.60 10.91 -17.60
#